data_05f4a2ac89cf8abc0897c5cd4b16b9c6
#
_entry.id   05f4a2ac89cf8abc0897c5cd4b16b9c6
#
_cell.length_a   1.000
_cell.length_b   1.000
_cell.length_c   1.000
_cell.angle_alpha   90.00
_cell.angle_beta   90.00
_cell.angle_gamma   90.00
#
_symmetry.space_group_name_H-M   'P 1'
#
loop_
_entity.id
_entity.type
_entity.pdbx_description
1 polymer ?
#
loop_
_entity_poly.entity_id
_entity_poly.type
_entity_poly.pdbx_seq_one_letter_code
_entity_poly.pdbx_strand_id
1 'polypeptide(L)'
;MKYIIIGLGNYGGGLAEELMAIGHEVIGVDQNEGRVDNLKDKITTAFVLDATDELALETLPLREIDVVIVAIGENFGASVRVVALLKQKKVKHIFARAIDSVHKAILEASQQHYCILP
;
A
#
# COMPACT_ATOMS: atom_id res chain seq x y z
N MET A 1 -7.74 -13.34 -4.14
CA MET A 1 -6.48 -12.94 -3.49
C MET A 1 -6.76 -11.89 -2.44
N LYS A 2 -5.86 -11.75 -1.50
CA LYS A 2 -5.96 -10.75 -0.43
C LYS A 2 -4.91 -9.66 -0.64
N TYR A 3 -5.38 -8.43 -0.68
CA TYR A 3 -4.53 -7.25 -0.91
C TYR A 3 -4.55 -6.32 0.29
N ILE A 4 -3.41 -5.68 0.54
CA ILE A 4 -3.35 -4.50 1.39
C ILE A 4 -2.97 -3.33 0.48
N ILE A 5 -3.72 -2.23 0.56
CA ILE A 5 -3.40 -1.00 -0.16
C ILE A 5 -3.05 0.08 0.87
N ILE A 6 -1.83 0.58 0.78
CA ILE A 6 -1.31 1.62 1.65
C ILE A 6 -1.35 2.94 0.88
N GLY A 7 -2.20 3.84 1.34
CA GLY A 7 -2.49 5.09 0.66
C GLY A 7 -3.81 5.02 -0.10
N LEU A 8 -4.82 5.74 0.39
CA LEU A 8 -6.19 5.70 -0.13
C LEU A 8 -6.61 7.02 -0.78
N GLY A 9 -5.68 7.68 -1.44
CA GLY A 9 -5.98 8.82 -2.28
C GLY A 9 -6.70 8.39 -3.56
N ASN A 10 -6.75 9.25 -4.57
CA ASN A 10 -7.45 8.94 -5.80
C ASN A 10 -6.97 7.65 -6.46
N TYR A 11 -5.65 7.46 -6.53
CA TYR A 11 -5.09 6.25 -7.15
C TYR A 11 -5.36 5.00 -6.31
N GLY A 12 -4.93 5.01 -5.04
CA GLY A 12 -5.07 3.84 -4.17
C GLY A 12 -6.51 3.50 -3.86
N GLY A 13 -7.35 4.50 -3.62
CA GLY A 13 -8.76 4.31 -3.37
C GLY A 13 -9.49 3.73 -4.58
N GLY A 14 -9.19 4.26 -5.78
CA GLY A 14 -9.77 3.74 -7.01
C GLY A 14 -9.34 2.30 -7.28
N LEU A 15 -8.07 2.00 -7.07
CA LEU A 15 -7.56 0.65 -7.23
C LEU A 15 -8.22 -0.32 -6.24
N ALA A 16 -8.41 0.11 -4.99
CA ALA A 16 -9.08 -0.70 -3.97
C ALA A 16 -10.50 -1.09 -4.41
N GLU A 17 -11.26 -0.12 -4.91
CA GLU A 17 -12.62 -0.39 -5.38
C GLU A 17 -12.63 -1.33 -6.59
N GLU A 18 -11.69 -1.16 -7.53
CA GLU A 18 -11.58 -2.03 -8.70
C GLU A 18 -11.27 -3.47 -8.30
N LEU A 19 -10.35 -3.67 -7.36
CA LEU A 19 -10.01 -5.00 -6.89
C LEU A 19 -11.19 -5.67 -6.17
N MET A 20 -11.95 -4.91 -5.39
CA MET A 20 -13.19 -5.42 -4.78
C MET A 20 -14.20 -5.83 -5.85
N ALA A 21 -14.34 -5.03 -6.91
CA ALA A 21 -15.31 -5.29 -7.98
C ALA A 21 -15.03 -6.60 -8.72
N ILE A 22 -13.78 -7.02 -8.79
CA ILE A 22 -13.41 -8.28 -9.44
C ILE A 22 -13.24 -9.45 -8.46
N GLY A 23 -13.69 -9.28 -7.22
CA GLY A 23 -13.84 -10.39 -6.29
C GLY A 23 -12.70 -10.63 -5.31
N HIS A 24 -11.76 -9.69 -5.17
CA HIS A 24 -10.67 -9.82 -4.21
C HIS A 24 -11.04 -9.21 -2.85
N GLU A 25 -10.36 -9.66 -1.80
CA GLU A 25 -10.43 -9.04 -0.49
C GLU A 25 -9.40 -7.92 -0.41
N VAL A 26 -9.81 -6.76 0.10
CA VAL A 26 -8.94 -5.58 0.17
C VAL A 26 -8.99 -4.97 1.56
N ILE A 27 -7.79 -4.81 2.15
CA ILE A 27 -7.59 -4.03 3.36
C ILE A 27 -6.93 -2.73 2.93
N GLY A 28 -7.56 -1.60 3.23
CA GLY A 28 -7.01 -0.29 2.92
C GLY A 28 -6.52 0.41 4.17
N VAL A 29 -5.39 1.10 4.09
CA VAL A 29 -4.87 1.90 5.20
C VAL A 29 -4.44 3.28 4.71
N ASP A 30 -4.70 4.28 5.53
CA ASP A 30 -4.26 5.66 5.29
C ASP A 30 -4.22 6.38 6.63
N GLN A 31 -3.30 7.31 6.79
CA GLN A 31 -3.26 8.10 8.01
C GLN A 31 -4.35 9.18 8.04
N ASN A 32 -4.97 9.47 6.91
CA ASN A 32 -6.05 10.45 6.80
C ASN A 32 -7.40 9.78 7.08
N GLU A 33 -8.03 10.16 8.18
CA GLU A 33 -9.30 9.58 8.61
C GLU A 33 -10.41 9.76 7.57
N GLY A 34 -10.46 10.91 6.89
CA GLY A 34 -11.46 11.17 5.85
C GLY A 34 -11.36 10.20 4.69
N ARG A 35 -10.13 9.88 4.27
CA ARG A 35 -9.93 8.89 3.18
C ARG A 35 -10.37 7.50 3.60
N VAL A 36 -10.10 7.12 4.84
CA VAL A 36 -10.54 5.83 5.38
C VAL A 36 -12.06 5.78 5.45
N ASP A 37 -12.69 6.85 5.94
CA ASP A 37 -14.16 6.90 6.06
C ASP A 37 -14.84 6.80 4.71
N ASN A 38 -14.25 7.36 3.66
CA ASN A 38 -14.81 7.28 2.30
C ASN A 38 -14.83 5.87 1.75
N LEU A 39 -13.97 4.99 2.22
CA LEU A 39 -13.78 3.66 1.64
C LEU A 39 -14.22 2.52 2.54
N LYS A 40 -14.42 2.76 3.82
CA LYS A 40 -14.66 1.66 4.77
C LYS A 40 -15.89 0.79 4.45
N ASP A 41 -16.88 1.36 3.78
CA ASP A 41 -18.09 0.61 3.38
C ASP A 41 -17.97 0.03 1.96
N LYS A 42 -16.88 0.33 1.25
CA LYS A 42 -16.69 -0.06 -0.15
C LYS A 42 -15.65 -1.16 -0.34
N ILE A 43 -14.84 -1.41 0.68
CA ILE A 43 -13.81 -2.44 0.65
C ILE A 43 -13.97 -3.36 1.86
N THR A 44 -13.19 -4.43 1.94
CA THR A 44 -13.34 -5.42 2.99
C THR A 44 -13.14 -4.80 4.36
N THR A 45 -12.04 -4.06 4.54
CA THR A 45 -11.73 -3.37 5.80
C THR A 45 -10.86 -2.15 5.50
N ALA A 46 -11.03 -1.09 6.30
CA ALA A 46 -10.18 0.10 6.18
C ALA A 46 -9.78 0.57 7.58
N PHE A 47 -8.50 0.95 7.73
CA PHE A 47 -7.93 1.39 9.00
C PHE A 47 -7.24 2.73 8.86
N VAL A 48 -7.36 3.56 9.90
CA VAL A 48 -6.51 4.74 10.05
C VAL A 48 -5.19 4.25 10.65
N LEU A 49 -4.10 4.42 9.90
CA LEU A 49 -2.81 3.88 10.30
C LEU A 49 -1.69 4.61 9.57
N ASP A 50 -0.63 4.95 10.30
CA ASP A 50 0.58 5.49 9.70
C ASP A 50 1.54 4.34 9.38
N ALA A 51 1.62 3.96 8.12
CA ALA A 51 2.45 2.84 7.68
C ALA A 51 3.96 3.12 7.75
N THR A 52 4.37 4.39 7.95
CA THR A 52 5.78 4.72 8.18
C THR A 52 6.21 4.40 9.61
N ASP A 53 5.27 4.15 10.50
CA ASP A 53 5.53 3.70 11.86
C ASP A 53 5.62 2.18 11.85
N GLU A 54 6.79 1.65 12.14
CA GLU A 54 7.03 0.20 12.08
C GLU A 54 6.09 -0.58 12.99
N LEU A 55 5.84 -0.09 14.19
CA LEU A 55 4.94 -0.78 15.13
C LEU A 55 3.51 -0.81 14.62
N ALA A 56 3.06 0.29 14.03
CA ALA A 56 1.72 0.35 13.43
C ALA A 56 1.62 -0.62 12.25
N LEU A 57 2.61 -0.64 11.40
CA LEU A 57 2.64 -1.53 10.24
C LEU A 57 2.58 -3.01 10.66
N GLU A 58 3.20 -3.36 11.76
CA GLU A 58 3.19 -4.74 12.28
C GLU A 58 1.81 -5.20 12.73
N THR A 59 0.88 -4.30 12.98
CA THR A 59 -0.49 -4.68 13.35
C THR A 59 -1.28 -5.25 12.19
N LEU A 60 -0.81 -5.06 10.96
CA LEU A 60 -1.46 -5.61 9.77
C LEU A 60 -1.15 -7.11 9.61
N PRO A 61 -2.07 -7.89 9.05
CA PRO A 61 -1.86 -9.34 8.87
C PRO A 61 -0.99 -9.63 7.65
N LEU A 62 0.25 -9.16 7.66
CA LEU A 62 1.14 -9.21 6.48
C LEU A 62 1.40 -10.63 5.97
N ARG A 63 1.41 -11.63 6.87
CA ARG A 63 1.66 -13.02 6.47
C ARG A 63 0.51 -13.66 5.73
N GLU A 64 -0.70 -13.13 5.90
CA GLU A 64 -1.90 -13.66 5.28
C GLU A 64 -2.23 -12.97 3.97
N ILE A 65 -1.45 -11.98 3.60
CA ILE A 65 -1.71 -11.13 2.43
C ILE A 65 -0.89 -11.61 1.24
N ASP A 66 -1.53 -11.68 0.09
CA ASP A 66 -0.88 -12.09 -1.15
C ASP A 66 -0.04 -10.97 -1.75
N VAL A 67 -0.58 -9.74 -1.72
CA VAL A 67 0.08 -8.58 -2.35
C VAL A 67 -0.14 -7.33 -1.50
N VAL A 68 0.92 -6.56 -1.30
CA VAL A 68 0.83 -5.22 -0.70
C VAL A 68 1.12 -4.18 -1.78
N ILE A 69 0.23 -3.22 -1.92
CA ILE A 69 0.39 -2.13 -2.89
C ILE A 69 0.63 -0.83 -2.13
N VAL A 70 1.79 -0.22 -2.36
CA VAL A 70 2.14 1.07 -1.76
C VAL A 70 1.76 2.16 -2.75
N ALA A 71 0.61 2.79 -2.51
CA ALA A 71 0.00 3.78 -3.41
C ALA A 71 0.15 5.21 -2.91
N ILE A 72 1.18 5.48 -2.11
CA ILE A 72 1.45 6.80 -1.58
C ILE A 72 2.03 7.67 -2.70
N GLY A 73 1.29 8.70 -3.09
CA GLY A 73 1.68 9.53 -4.24
C GLY A 73 2.20 10.91 -3.88
N GLU A 74 1.88 11.41 -2.70
CA GLU A 74 2.24 12.78 -2.32
C GLU A 74 3.46 12.89 -1.42
N ASN A 75 4.01 11.79 -0.95
CA ASN A 75 5.16 11.82 -0.05
C ASN A 75 6.17 10.76 -0.46
N PHE A 76 7.21 11.22 -1.14
CA PHE A 76 8.30 10.38 -1.62
C PHE A 76 8.99 9.63 -0.48
N GLY A 77 9.38 10.34 0.58
CA GLY A 77 10.08 9.72 1.72
C GLY A 77 9.24 8.66 2.41
N ALA A 78 7.94 8.92 2.57
CA ALA A 78 7.04 7.96 3.18
C ALA A 78 6.92 6.69 2.32
N SER A 79 6.81 6.85 1.01
CA SER A 79 6.73 5.72 0.09
C SER A 79 7.96 4.83 0.18
N VAL A 80 9.16 5.42 0.11
CA VAL A 80 10.42 4.68 0.20
C VAL A 80 10.55 3.97 1.54
N ARG A 81 10.21 4.66 2.62
CA ARG A 81 10.29 4.08 3.97
C ARG A 81 9.35 2.87 4.11
N VAL A 82 8.12 3.00 3.66
CA VAL A 82 7.15 1.90 3.75
C VAL A 82 7.64 0.68 2.96
N VAL A 83 8.12 0.88 1.74
CA VAL A 83 8.66 -0.21 0.93
C VAL A 83 9.82 -0.90 1.65
N ALA A 84 10.74 -0.12 2.23
CA ALA A 84 11.87 -0.68 2.97
C ALA A 84 11.41 -1.50 4.17
N LEU A 85 10.44 -1.00 4.94
CA LEU A 85 9.89 -1.73 6.09
C LEU A 85 9.21 -3.03 5.66
N LEU A 86 8.43 -3.01 4.58
CA LEU A 86 7.78 -4.22 4.07
C LEU A 86 8.80 -5.27 3.63
N LYS A 87 9.89 -4.84 3.01
CA LYS A 87 10.97 -5.74 2.64
C LYS A 87 11.64 -6.36 3.86
N GLN A 88 11.90 -5.57 4.90
CA GLN A 88 12.47 -6.09 6.15
C GLN A 88 11.57 -7.13 6.79
N LYS A 89 10.26 -6.99 6.62
CA LYS A 89 9.27 -7.95 7.13
C LYS A 89 9.02 -9.11 6.17
N LYS A 90 9.79 -9.18 5.09
CA LYS A 90 9.78 -10.29 4.13
C LYS A 90 8.43 -10.49 3.43
N VAL A 91 7.73 -9.40 3.15
CA VAL A 91 6.53 -9.44 2.32
C VAL A 91 6.93 -9.86 0.91
N LYS A 92 6.26 -10.87 0.36
CA LYS A 92 6.68 -11.48 -0.90
C LYS A 92 6.42 -10.64 -2.13
N HIS A 93 5.24 -10.04 -2.20
CA HIS A 93 4.82 -9.30 -3.40
C HIS A 93 4.46 -7.87 -3.01
N ILE A 94 5.30 -6.95 -3.42
CA ILE A 94 5.12 -5.53 -3.15
C ILE A 94 5.06 -4.80 -4.49
N PHE A 95 3.98 -4.06 -4.72
CA PHE A 95 3.88 -3.14 -5.83
C PHE A 95 3.93 -1.73 -5.27
N ALA A 96 4.73 -0.88 -5.86
CA ALA A 96 4.85 0.50 -5.40
C ALA A 96 4.60 1.46 -6.54
N ARG A 97 3.77 2.47 -6.29
CA ARG A 97 3.53 3.54 -7.25
C ARG A 97 4.71 4.49 -7.25
N ALA A 98 5.30 4.73 -8.42
CA ALA A 98 6.36 5.71 -8.58
C ALA A 98 5.76 7.07 -8.96
N ILE A 99 6.22 8.14 -8.29
CA ILE A 99 5.74 9.49 -8.56
C ILE A 99 6.40 10.02 -9.84
N ASP A 100 7.68 9.74 -10.03
CA ASP A 100 8.47 10.18 -11.18
C ASP A 100 9.61 9.20 -11.46
N SER A 101 10.45 9.52 -12.44
CA SER A 101 11.53 8.63 -12.85
C SER A 101 12.63 8.48 -11.78
N VAL A 102 12.87 9.51 -10.98
CA VAL A 102 13.85 9.43 -9.89
C VAL A 102 13.34 8.50 -8.78
N HIS A 103 12.07 8.66 -8.39
CA HIS A 103 11.42 7.79 -7.42
C HIS A 103 11.45 6.32 -7.90
N LYS A 104 11.11 6.10 -9.17
CA LYS A 104 11.17 4.77 -9.78
C LYS A 104 12.57 4.16 -9.67
N ALA A 105 13.61 4.94 -10.00
CA ALA A 105 14.98 4.46 -9.94
C ALA A 105 15.38 4.04 -8.53
N ILE A 106 14.98 4.80 -7.52
CA ILE A 106 15.28 4.46 -6.13
C ILE A 106 14.55 3.19 -5.70
N LEU A 107 13.27 3.06 -6.05
CA LEU A 107 12.51 1.86 -5.72
C LEU A 107 13.10 0.62 -6.40
N GLU A 108 13.48 0.71 -7.65
CA GLU A 108 14.07 -0.40 -8.39
C GLU A 108 15.45 -0.79 -7.84
N ALA A 109 16.26 0.18 -7.45
CA ALA A 109 17.59 -0.08 -6.91
C ALA A 109 17.56 -0.79 -5.57
N SER A 110 16.52 -0.57 -4.77
CA SER A 110 16.45 -1.09 -3.40
C SER A 110 15.91 -2.52 -3.34
N GLN A 111 15.49 -3.13 -4.52
CA GLN A 111 14.77 -4.37 -4.41
C GLN A 111 14.69 -5.30 -5.60
N GLN A 112 14.38 -6.55 -5.33
CA GLN A 112 14.34 -7.59 -6.34
C GLN A 112 12.94 -8.19 -6.57
N HIS A 113 11.97 -7.88 -5.74
CA HIS A 113 10.72 -8.64 -5.70
C HIS A 113 9.46 -7.80 -5.77
N TYR A 114 9.51 -6.60 -6.31
CA TYR A 114 8.30 -5.83 -6.51
C TYR A 114 8.26 -5.14 -7.87
N CYS A 115 7.05 -4.84 -8.31
CA CYS A 115 6.82 -4.12 -9.56
C CYS A 115 6.53 -2.65 -9.25
N ILE A 116 6.85 -1.78 -10.21
CA ILE A 116 6.57 -0.36 -10.13
C ILE A 116 5.30 -0.08 -10.94
N LEU A 117 4.31 0.55 -10.32
CA LEU A 117 3.08 0.96 -11.00
C LEU A 117 3.25 2.37 -11.56
N PRO A 118 2.73 2.64 -12.76
CA PRO A 118 2.82 3.97 -13.36
C PRO A 118 2.01 5.02 -12.61
#